data_b1d1537786c3a796e086979a4558edad
#
_entry.id   b1d1537786c3a796e086979a4558edad
#
_cell.length_a   1.000
_cell.length_b   1.000
_cell.length_c   1.000
_cell.angle_alpha   90.00
_cell.angle_beta   90.00
_cell.angle_gamma   90.00
#
_symmetry.space_group_name_H-M   'P 1'
#
loop_
_entity.id
_entity.type
_entity.pdbx_description
1 polymer ?
#
loop_
_entity_poly.entity_id
_entity_poly.type
_entity_poly.pdbx_seq_one_letter_code
_entity_poly.pdbx_strand_id
1 'polypeptide(L)'
;VIFHVEKPEKPGYLVDIGQSSTVSVSQEISVDEKIDIAALMALGDVELGKKIFKKCAACHSINKGGKNNIGPALYNVVGRKVGGVADYKYSKALANYEKNWTFEELNGYLIKPAKWIKGTKMAYAGLRKEKDRASVIKYLNQSADNPKELP
;
A
#
# COMPACT_ATOMS: atom_id res chain seq x y z
N VAL A 1 -41.93 -30.46 -31.11
CA VAL A 1 -41.29 -30.09 -30.77
C VAL A 1 -40.36 -29.73 -30.10
N ILE A 2 -40.67 -30.04 -30.19
CA ILE A 2 -39.97 -29.74 -29.70
C ILE A 2 -38.83 -29.33 -29.11
N PHE A 3 -38.87 -29.42 -29.22
CA PHE A 3 -37.89 -29.01 -28.89
C PHE A 3 -37.02 -28.62 -28.12
N HIS A 4 -37.13 -28.84 -28.27
CA HIS A 4 -36.35 -28.44 -27.76
C HIS A 4 -35.47 -28.18 -26.98
N VAL A 5 -35.74 -28.52 -27.11
CA VAL A 5 -35.08 -28.21 -26.61
C VAL A 5 -34.13 -27.79 -25.87
N GLU A 6 -34.31 -27.93 -25.87
CA GLU A 6 -33.61 -27.58 -25.48
C GLU A 6 -32.73 -27.12 -24.66
N LYS A 7 -33.02 -27.56 -24.80
CA LYS A 7 -32.35 -27.17 -24.34
C LYS A 7 -31.42 -26.94 -23.57
N PRO A 8 -31.77 -27.38 -23.62
CA PRO A 8 -30.87 -27.12 -23.11
C PRO A 8 -29.90 -26.85 -22.49
N GLU A 9 -30.07 -27.08 -22.68
CA GLU A 9 -29.37 -26.72 -22.44
C GLU A 9 -28.41 -26.20 -21.75
N LYS A 10 -28.69 -26.70 -21.91
CA LYS A 10 -28.02 -26.24 -21.59
C LYS A 10 -27.19 -25.95 -20.79
N PRO A 11 -27.51 -26.51 -20.90
CA PRO A 11 -26.74 -26.14 -20.39
C PRO A 11 -25.78 -25.96 -19.73
N GLY A 12 -26.05 -26.77 -20.04
CA GLY A 12 -25.42 -26.31 -19.85
C GLY A 12 -24.38 -25.94 -19.28
N TYR A 13 -24.16 -25.81 -19.35
CA TYR A 13 -23.30 -25.18 -19.19
C TYR A 13 -22.63 -24.68 -18.45
N LEU A 14 -23.01 -25.27 -18.86
CA LEU A 14 -22.41 -24.59 -18.62
C LEU A 14 -21.76 -24.18 -17.95
N VAL A 15 -22.11 -24.63 -18.22
CA VAL A 15 -21.55 -23.98 -17.85
C VAL A 15 -20.74 -23.64 -17.29
N ASP A 16 -20.92 -24.08 -17.58
CA ASP A 16 -20.22 -23.52 -17.31
C ASP A 16 -19.38 -22.99 -16.84
N ILE A 17 -19.53 -23.39 -17.09
CA ILE A 17 -18.87 -22.71 -16.88
C ILE A 17 -18.23 -22.16 -16.41
N GLY A 18 -18.45 -22.55 -16.59
CA GLY A 18 -17.99 -21.68 -16.36
C GLY A 18 -17.46 -21.24 -15.73
N GLN A 19 -17.57 -21.48 -15.93
CA GLN A 19 -17.15 -20.78 -15.39
C GLN A 19 -16.45 -20.41 -14.73
N SER A 20 -16.54 -20.75 -14.97
CA SER A 20 -15.88 -20.13 -14.43
C SER A 20 -15.18 -19.52 -14.04
N SER A 21 -15.35 -19.64 -14.27
CA SER A 21 -14.79 -18.81 -13.89
C SER A 21 -14.45 -18.01 -13.47
N THR A 22 -14.82 -18.21 -13.72
CA THR A 22 -14.63 -17.24 -13.24
C THR A 22 -14.37 -16.74 -12.46
N VAL A 23 -14.62 -17.19 -12.62
CA VAL A 23 -14.48 -16.57 -11.75
C VAL A 23 -13.89 -16.28 -11.07
N SER A 24 -13.75 -16.63 -11.12
CA SER A 24 -13.29 -16.14 -10.38
C SER A 24 -12.76 -15.38 -10.00
N VAL A 25 -12.93 -15.41 -10.33
CA VAL A 25 -12.60 -14.45 -9.88
C VAL A 25 -12.57 -13.73 -9.18
N SER A 26 -13.01 -13.84 -9.25
CA SER A 26 -13.15 -12.96 -8.45
C SER A 26 -12.92 -12.75 -7.46
N GLN A 27 -12.88 -13.26 -7.34
CA GLN A 27 -12.70 -12.86 -6.27
C GLN A 27 -11.85 -12.58 -5.75
N GLU A 28 -11.43 -12.94 -6.00
CA GLU A 28 -10.79 -12.60 -5.41
C GLU A 28 -10.51 -11.69 -4.89
N ILE A 29 -10.79 -11.53 -5.17
CA ILE A 29 -10.58 -10.51 -4.61
C ILE A 29 -10.49 -10.28 -3.32
N SER A 30 -10.72 -10.76 -3.12
CA SER A 30 -10.72 -10.52 -1.94
C SER A 30 -9.64 -10.70 -1.16
N VAL A 31 -9.54 -11.25 -1.49
CA VAL A 31 -8.91 -11.29 -0.78
C VAL A 31 -7.93 -10.98 -0.45
N ASP A 32 -7.88 -10.98 -0.93
CA ASP A 32 -7.22 -10.59 -0.54
C ASP A 32 -6.80 -9.99 0.28
N GLU A 33 -7.19 -10.18 0.03
CA GLU A 33 -6.95 -9.63 1.01
C GLU A 33 -5.66 -9.68 1.58
N LYS A 34 -4.96 -10.60 1.53
CA LYS A 34 -3.61 -10.61 1.94
C LYS A 34 -2.74 -10.30 0.78
N ILE A 35 -2.29 -9.07 0.74
CA ILE A 35 -1.30 -8.68 -0.25
C ILE A 35 -0.02 -9.45 0.07
N ASP A 36 0.56 -10.08 -0.92
CA ASP A 36 1.87 -10.71 -0.76
C ASP A 36 2.90 -9.59 -0.75
N ILE A 37 3.28 -9.17 0.44
CA ILE A 37 4.17 -8.04 0.59
C ILE A 37 5.58 -8.34 0.06
N ALA A 38 6.01 -9.59 0.09
CA ALA A 38 7.30 -9.96 -0.47
C ALA A 38 7.31 -9.78 -1.98
N ALA A 39 6.26 -10.25 -2.65
CA ALA A 39 6.14 -10.09 -4.10
C ALA A 39 6.03 -8.62 -4.47
N LEU A 40 5.28 -7.85 -3.69
CA LEU A 40 5.17 -6.42 -3.92
C LEU A 40 6.53 -5.73 -3.80
N MET A 41 7.25 -5.99 -2.72
CA MET A 41 8.53 -5.34 -2.50
C MET A 41 9.55 -5.72 -3.56
N ALA A 42 9.46 -6.91 -4.13
CA ALA A 42 10.33 -7.35 -5.20
C ALA A 42 10.19 -6.50 -6.46
N LEU A 43 9.06 -5.83 -6.65
CA LEU A 43 8.84 -4.94 -7.81
C LEU A 43 9.60 -3.63 -7.69
N GLY A 44 10.02 -3.27 -6.50
CA GLY A 44 10.56 -1.94 -6.23
C GLY A 44 11.97 -1.73 -6.74
N ASP A 45 12.25 -0.49 -7.11
CA ASP A 45 13.54 -0.02 -7.54
C ASP A 45 13.87 1.23 -6.74
N VAL A 46 14.99 1.19 -6.01
CA VAL A 46 15.38 2.29 -5.12
C VAL A 46 15.57 3.61 -5.86
N GLU A 47 16.16 3.55 -7.07
CA GLU A 47 16.35 4.78 -7.84
C GLU A 47 15.03 5.40 -8.29
N LEU A 48 14.08 4.56 -8.66
CA LEU A 48 12.74 5.04 -8.96
C LEU A 48 12.11 5.61 -7.69
N GLY A 49 12.31 4.95 -6.55
CA GLY A 49 11.80 5.41 -5.27
C GLY A 49 12.32 6.80 -4.91
N LYS A 50 13.59 7.04 -5.18
CA LYS A 50 14.20 8.35 -4.96
C LYS A 50 13.53 9.42 -5.82
N LYS A 51 13.23 9.09 -7.07
CA LYS A 51 12.53 10.03 -7.96
C LYS A 51 11.10 10.30 -7.47
N ILE A 52 10.41 9.26 -7.05
CA ILE A 52 9.03 9.40 -6.57
C ILE A 52 9.01 10.20 -5.27
N PHE A 53 10.03 10.04 -4.44
CA PHE A 53 10.10 10.77 -3.16
C PHE A 53 10.09 12.28 -3.37
N LYS A 54 10.45 12.78 -4.52
CA LYS A 54 10.37 14.22 -4.80
C LYS A 54 8.96 14.77 -4.58
N LYS A 55 7.95 13.93 -4.78
CA LYS A 55 6.56 14.31 -4.50
C LYS A 55 6.29 14.41 -3.00
N CYS A 56 7.10 13.75 -2.19
CA CYS A 56 6.94 13.75 -0.74
C CYS A 56 7.80 14.82 -0.08
N ALA A 57 8.87 15.24 -0.76
CA ALA A 57 9.86 16.15 -0.22
C ALA A 57 9.33 17.55 0.07
N ALA A 58 8.19 17.90 -0.54
CA ALA A 58 7.55 19.18 -0.25
C ALA A 58 7.07 19.25 1.20
N CYS A 59 6.78 18.11 1.80
CA CYS A 59 6.22 18.04 3.15
C CYS A 59 7.11 17.30 4.14
N HIS A 60 8.02 16.46 3.67
CA HIS A 60 8.82 15.60 4.53
C HIS A 60 10.31 15.72 4.25
N SER A 61 11.11 15.65 5.28
CA SER A 61 12.56 15.47 5.13
C SER A 61 12.87 13.98 5.18
N ILE A 62 14.00 13.59 4.60
CA ILE A 62 14.46 12.20 4.58
C ILE A 62 15.87 12.05 5.13
N ASN A 63 16.61 13.12 5.28
CA ASN A 63 18.00 13.07 5.74
C ASN A 63 18.07 12.70 7.21
N LYS A 64 19.15 12.04 7.59
CA LYS A 64 19.45 11.81 9.00
C LYS A 64 19.52 13.16 9.72
N GLY A 65 18.80 13.28 10.83
CA GLY A 65 18.70 14.54 11.56
C GLY A 65 17.84 15.59 10.90
N GLY A 66 17.10 15.22 9.85
CA GLY A 66 16.22 16.17 9.16
C GLY A 66 15.09 16.66 10.06
N LYS A 67 14.61 17.84 9.74
CA LYS A 67 13.57 18.49 10.54
C LYS A 67 12.19 18.06 10.10
N ASN A 68 11.23 18.19 11.02
CA ASN A 68 9.82 18.08 10.67
C ASN A 68 9.42 19.32 9.88
N ASN A 69 8.61 19.12 8.87
CA ASN A 69 8.06 20.20 8.04
C ASN A 69 6.54 20.14 8.16
N ILE A 70 5.83 20.23 7.04
CA ILE A 70 4.38 20.03 7.02
C ILE A 70 4.05 18.64 7.54
N GLY A 71 4.86 17.64 7.14
CA GLY A 71 4.80 16.31 7.69
C GLY A 71 6.02 16.00 8.56
N PRO A 72 6.02 14.89 9.29
CA PRO A 72 7.15 14.52 10.15
C PRO A 72 8.35 14.09 9.32
N ALA A 73 9.54 14.17 9.93
CA ALA A 73 10.76 13.66 9.32
C ALA A 73 10.61 12.15 9.11
N LEU A 74 11.08 11.66 7.97
CA LEU A 74 10.90 10.25 7.57
C LEU A 74 12.14 9.38 7.74
N TYR A 75 13.26 9.94 8.18
CA TYR A 75 14.42 9.11 8.46
C TYR A 75 14.05 8.10 9.55
N ASN A 76 14.39 6.83 9.36
CA ASN A 76 14.03 5.73 10.29
C ASN A 76 12.53 5.44 10.35
N VAL A 77 11.75 5.83 9.33
CA VAL A 77 10.29 5.65 9.39
C VAL A 77 9.87 4.18 9.34
N VAL A 78 10.59 3.35 8.58
CA VAL A 78 10.21 1.94 8.47
C VAL A 78 10.42 1.25 9.81
N GLY A 79 9.36 0.67 10.34
CA GLY A 79 9.37 0.02 11.64
C GLY A 79 9.09 0.95 12.82
N ARG A 80 9.04 2.26 12.59
CA ARG A 80 8.76 3.25 13.64
C ARG A 80 7.28 3.24 14.00
N LYS A 81 6.98 3.53 15.25
CA LYS A 81 5.59 3.63 15.68
C LYS A 81 4.90 4.75 14.92
N VAL A 82 3.69 4.48 14.44
CA VAL A 82 2.86 5.50 13.80
C VAL A 82 2.58 6.59 14.83
N GLY A 83 2.77 7.83 14.44
CA GLY A 83 2.61 8.94 15.38
C GLY A 83 3.75 9.06 16.38
N GLY A 84 4.89 8.43 16.10
CA GLY A 84 5.96 8.28 17.09
C GLY A 84 7.00 9.38 17.18
N VAL A 85 6.98 10.37 16.28
CA VAL A 85 7.95 11.47 16.36
C VAL A 85 7.52 12.42 17.48
N ALA A 86 8.39 12.59 18.48
CA ALA A 86 8.02 13.28 19.70
C ALA A 86 7.70 14.76 19.51
N ASP A 87 8.38 15.41 18.59
CA ASP A 87 8.25 16.86 18.39
C ASP A 87 7.43 17.23 17.16
N TYR A 88 6.58 16.30 16.69
CA TYR A 88 5.67 16.60 15.59
C TYR A 88 4.22 16.46 16.08
N LYS A 89 3.39 17.38 15.66
CA LYS A 89 1.98 17.37 16.05
C LYS A 89 1.16 16.58 15.02
N TYR A 90 0.84 15.36 15.36
CA TYR A 90 0.06 14.47 14.50
C TYR A 90 -1.44 14.77 14.59
N SER A 91 -2.19 14.28 13.60
CA SER A 91 -3.64 14.18 13.73
C SER A 91 -3.95 13.20 14.85
N LYS A 92 -5.15 13.34 15.43
CA LYS A 92 -5.59 12.38 16.46
C LYS A 92 -5.60 10.95 15.90
N ALA A 93 -5.96 10.81 14.63
CA ALA A 93 -6.03 9.50 14.00
C ALA A 93 -4.67 8.80 14.00
N LEU A 94 -3.60 9.51 13.66
CA LEU A 94 -2.27 8.91 13.68
C LEU A 94 -1.73 8.77 15.09
N ALA A 95 -1.99 9.73 15.95
CA ALA A 95 -1.52 9.67 17.34
C ALA A 95 -2.10 8.45 18.07
N ASN A 96 -3.30 8.02 17.70
CA ASN A 96 -4.00 6.92 18.35
C ASN A 96 -4.02 5.63 17.55
N TYR A 97 -3.26 5.55 16.49
CA TYR A 97 -3.35 4.41 15.56
C TYR A 97 -2.79 3.12 16.14
N GLU A 98 -1.79 3.19 16.97
CA GLU A 98 -1.25 2.06 17.74
C GLU A 98 -0.67 0.90 16.92
N LYS A 99 -0.04 1.22 15.81
CA LYS A 99 0.68 0.27 15.00
C LYS A 99 2.02 0.86 14.60
N ASN A 100 2.88 0.02 14.05
CA ASN A 100 4.15 0.48 13.52
C ASN A 100 4.10 0.55 12.00
N TRP A 101 4.98 1.35 11.43
CA TRP A 101 5.09 1.46 9.98
C TRP A 101 5.80 0.22 9.42
N THR A 102 5.07 -0.89 9.33
CA THR A 102 5.54 -2.07 8.62
C THR A 102 5.46 -1.82 7.12
N PHE A 103 6.04 -2.71 6.33
CA PHE A 103 5.92 -2.60 4.88
C PHE A 103 4.46 -2.63 4.46
N GLU A 104 3.65 -3.46 5.11
CA GLU A 104 2.22 -3.57 4.82
C GLU A 104 1.48 -2.27 5.12
N GLU A 105 1.75 -1.69 6.29
CA GLU A 105 1.09 -0.44 6.69
C GLU A 105 1.49 0.71 5.78
N LEU A 106 2.77 0.78 5.43
CA LEU A 106 3.24 1.79 4.49
C LEU A 106 2.58 1.64 3.13
N ASN A 107 2.50 0.41 2.64
CA ASN A 107 1.85 0.16 1.37
C ASN A 107 0.39 0.59 1.38
N GLY A 108 -0.36 0.17 2.39
CA GLY A 108 -1.77 0.54 2.50
C GLY A 108 -1.99 2.03 2.60
N TYR A 109 -1.18 2.68 3.43
CA TYR A 109 -1.29 4.13 3.63
C TYR A 109 -0.98 4.89 2.34
N LEU A 110 0.03 4.44 1.59
CA LEU A 110 0.44 5.11 0.37
C LEU A 110 -0.52 4.90 -0.80
N ILE A 111 -1.37 3.89 -0.74
CA ILE A 111 -2.43 3.74 -1.75
C ILE A 111 -3.34 4.97 -1.69
N LYS A 112 -3.80 5.31 -0.50
CA LYS A 112 -4.61 6.49 -0.27
C LYS A 112 -4.64 6.78 1.22
N PRO A 113 -3.84 7.74 1.70
CA PRO A 113 -3.71 7.98 3.14
C PRO A 113 -5.05 8.19 3.86
N ALA A 114 -5.92 9.02 3.31
CA ALA A 114 -7.19 9.33 3.98
C ALA A 114 -8.13 8.14 4.06
N LYS A 115 -7.94 7.15 3.20
CA LYS A 115 -8.76 5.95 3.23
C LYS A 115 -8.20 4.91 4.20
N TRP A 116 -6.88 4.80 4.26
CA TRP A 116 -6.24 3.81 5.12
C TRP A 116 -6.34 4.21 6.59
N ILE A 117 -6.05 5.47 6.89
CA ILE A 117 -6.21 6.01 8.24
C ILE A 117 -7.11 7.23 8.16
N LYS A 118 -8.40 7.00 8.38
CA LYS A 118 -9.39 8.05 8.35
C LYS A 118 -9.05 9.12 9.38
N GLY A 119 -9.08 10.36 8.99
CA GLY A 119 -8.75 11.46 9.88
C GLY A 119 -7.29 11.91 9.83
N THR A 120 -6.48 11.26 9.01
CA THR A 120 -5.10 11.72 8.81
C THR A 120 -5.11 13.12 8.21
N LYS A 121 -4.15 13.95 8.62
CA LYS A 121 -4.03 15.28 8.02
C LYS A 121 -3.11 15.30 6.80
N MET A 122 -2.58 14.16 6.40
CA MET A 122 -1.78 14.05 5.19
C MET A 122 -2.68 14.12 3.97
N ALA A 123 -2.59 15.23 3.25
CA ALA A 123 -3.49 15.52 2.14
C ALA A 123 -2.97 15.01 0.80
N TYR A 124 -2.34 13.86 0.80
CA TYR A 124 -1.76 13.28 -0.41
C TYR A 124 -2.77 12.34 -1.08
N ALA A 125 -2.87 12.41 -2.42
CA ALA A 125 -3.84 11.60 -3.15
C ALA A 125 -3.49 10.12 -3.16
N GLY A 126 -2.21 9.78 -3.06
CA GLY A 126 -1.75 8.41 -3.06
C GLY A 126 -1.00 8.01 -4.31
N LEU A 127 -0.39 6.84 -4.25
CA LEU A 127 0.35 6.23 -5.35
C LEU A 127 -0.41 4.99 -5.82
N ARG A 128 -0.95 5.04 -7.02
CA ARG A 128 -1.79 3.94 -7.52
C ARG A 128 -1.00 2.72 -7.98
N LYS A 129 0.21 2.95 -8.51
CA LYS A 129 0.99 1.84 -9.06
C LYS A 129 1.75 1.11 -7.98
N GLU A 130 1.65 -0.21 -8.01
CA GLU A 130 2.34 -1.07 -7.04
C GLU A 130 3.86 -0.87 -7.09
N LYS A 131 4.41 -0.79 -8.28
CA LYS A 131 5.86 -0.60 -8.42
C LYS A 131 6.31 0.72 -7.82
N ASP A 132 5.50 1.77 -7.97
CA ASP A 132 5.83 3.07 -7.39
C ASP A 132 5.84 3.01 -5.87
N ARG A 133 4.84 2.37 -5.29
CA ARG A 133 4.78 2.22 -3.82
C ARG A 133 5.95 1.39 -3.31
N ALA A 134 6.19 0.24 -3.93
CA ALA A 134 7.30 -0.62 -3.53
C ALA A 134 8.63 0.12 -3.63
N SER A 135 8.80 0.91 -4.68
CA SER A 135 10.03 1.66 -4.91
C SER A 135 10.28 2.71 -3.85
N VAL A 136 9.26 3.51 -3.53
CA VAL A 136 9.44 4.54 -2.52
C VAL A 136 9.61 3.93 -1.14
N ILE A 137 8.94 2.82 -0.86
CA ILE A 137 9.10 2.13 0.43
C ILE A 137 10.54 1.60 0.58
N LYS A 138 11.10 1.04 -0.49
CA LYS A 138 12.51 0.61 -0.46
C LYS A 138 13.45 1.78 -0.21
N TYR A 139 13.16 2.91 -0.85
CA TYR A 139 13.96 4.11 -0.63
C TYR A 139 13.86 4.59 0.82
N LEU A 140 12.65 4.59 1.39
CA LEU A 140 12.45 4.94 2.78
C LEU A 140 13.22 3.97 3.70
N ASN A 141 13.18 2.70 3.36
CA ASN A 141 13.87 1.68 4.18
C ASN A 141 15.38 1.90 4.19
N GLN A 142 15.94 2.32 3.08
CA GLN A 142 17.38 2.63 3.04
C GLN A 142 17.74 3.89 3.82
N SER A 143 16.78 4.75 4.04
CA SER A 143 16.99 6.00 4.77
C SER A 143 16.83 5.76 6.26
N ALA A 144 17.70 4.94 6.80
CA ALA A 144 17.62 4.51 8.19
C ALA A 144 18.99 4.11 8.70
N ASP A 145 19.17 4.17 10.03
CA ASP A 145 20.40 3.70 10.66
C ASP A 145 20.57 2.19 10.48
N ASN A 146 19.45 1.45 10.58
CA ASN A 146 19.44 0.00 10.43
C ASN A 146 18.25 -0.38 9.54
N PRO A 147 18.46 -0.37 8.21
CA PRO A 147 17.39 -0.75 7.29
C PRO A 147 16.85 -2.14 7.63
N LYS A 148 15.54 -2.29 7.54
CA LYS A 148 14.91 -3.59 7.81
C LYS A 148 15.18 -4.55 6.67
N GLU A 149 15.23 -5.82 7.02
CA GLU A 149 15.34 -6.87 6.02
C GLU A 149 14.05 -6.93 5.20
N LEU A 150 14.21 -7.03 3.88
CA LEU A 150 13.03 -7.11 3.02
C LEU A 150 12.38 -8.48 3.17
N PRO A 151 11.06 -8.55 3.11
CA PRO A 151 10.35 -9.83 3.26
C PRO A 151 10.56 -10.77 2.10
#